data_6a9b4bbae72575b4b3fdb2199e7045f4
#
_entry.id   6a9b4bbae72575b4b3fdb2199e7045f4
#
_cell.length_a   1.000
_cell.length_b   1.000
_cell.length_c   1.000
_cell.angle_alpha   90.00
_cell.angle_beta   90.00
_cell.angle_gamma   90.00
#
_symmetry.space_group_name_H-M   'P 1'
#
loop_
_entity.id
_entity.type
_entity.pdbx_description
1 polymer ?
#
loop_
_entity_poly.entity_id
_entity_poly.type
_entity_poly.pdbx_seq_one_letter_code
_entity_poly.pdbx_strand_id
1 'polypeptide(L)'
;MRRQYSMAIKLPVIIASACLLFGFLSWAVIVSQTSMLAKQAVEDKSTATLNQLAELVRAPLFSNDTVGLQFALRKATTDQSIFSASLYDVDDNLIAQSTQASELPTNLTQFRQDIALEDTQVGTLLISVISQPIYAKYSNVVLILSLIIYLRYRRS
;
A
#
# COMPACT_ATOMS: atom_id res chain seq x y z
N MET A 1 -53.80 18.73 -14.63
CA MET A 1 -53.30 19.96 -13.99
C MET A 1 -51.77 20.00 -14.11
N ARG A 2 -51.22 20.72 -15.09
CA ARG A 2 -49.75 20.94 -15.21
C ARG A 2 -49.33 22.01 -14.19
N ARG A 3 -48.69 21.60 -13.11
CA ARG A 3 -48.05 22.49 -12.16
C ARG A 3 -46.92 23.25 -12.88
N GLN A 4 -47.18 24.49 -13.27
CA GLN A 4 -46.14 25.42 -13.74
C GLN A 4 -45.25 25.77 -12.55
N TYR A 5 -44.14 25.07 -12.37
CA TYR A 5 -43.13 25.49 -11.41
C TYR A 5 -42.59 26.84 -11.86
N SER A 6 -42.75 27.86 -11.00
CA SER A 6 -42.24 29.20 -11.21
C SER A 6 -40.74 29.16 -11.60
N MET A 7 -40.31 30.02 -12.52
CA MET A 7 -38.90 30.12 -12.94
C MET A 7 -37.95 30.33 -11.75
N ALA A 8 -38.42 30.94 -10.68
CA ALA A 8 -37.67 31.14 -9.42
C ALA A 8 -37.23 29.81 -8.74
N ILE A 9 -37.93 28.70 -8.97
CA ILE A 9 -37.59 27.40 -8.38
C ILE A 9 -36.70 26.57 -9.32
N LYS A 10 -36.84 26.77 -10.65
CA LYS A 10 -36.08 25.99 -11.65
C LYS A 10 -34.58 26.34 -11.65
N LEU A 11 -34.26 27.63 -11.50
CA LEU A 11 -32.89 28.12 -11.55
C LEU A 11 -32.02 27.57 -10.42
N PRO A 12 -32.40 27.66 -9.15
CA PRO A 12 -31.61 27.10 -8.05
C PRO A 12 -31.49 25.58 -8.10
N VAL A 13 -32.50 24.85 -8.60
CA VAL A 13 -32.43 23.39 -8.75
C VAL A 13 -31.42 23.00 -9.83
N ILE A 14 -31.34 23.72 -10.94
CA ILE A 14 -30.37 23.45 -12.00
C ILE A 14 -28.94 23.73 -11.49
N ILE A 15 -28.74 24.83 -10.77
CA ILE A 15 -27.43 25.18 -10.19
C ILE A 15 -27.01 24.12 -9.16
N ALA A 16 -27.91 23.70 -8.28
CA ALA A 16 -27.63 22.69 -7.27
C ALA A 16 -27.28 21.33 -7.91
N SER A 17 -28.00 20.93 -8.96
CA SER A 17 -27.71 19.68 -9.67
C SER A 17 -26.37 19.73 -10.41
N ALA A 18 -26.01 20.86 -11.01
CA ALA A 18 -24.71 21.07 -11.64
C ALA A 18 -23.57 21.00 -10.61
N CYS A 19 -23.71 21.65 -9.45
CA CYS A 19 -22.71 21.58 -8.38
C CYS A 19 -22.51 20.16 -7.84
N LEU A 20 -23.59 19.39 -7.69
CA LEU A 20 -23.52 17.99 -7.25
C LEU A 20 -22.80 17.12 -8.29
N LEU A 21 -23.08 17.29 -9.59
CA LEU A 21 -22.38 16.57 -10.65
C LEU A 21 -20.90 16.90 -10.71
N PHE A 22 -20.53 18.18 -10.60
CA PHE A 22 -19.13 18.61 -10.55
C PHE A 22 -18.42 18.07 -9.30
N GLY A 23 -19.05 18.09 -8.16
CA GLY A 23 -18.51 17.54 -6.91
C GLY A 23 -18.26 16.03 -7.01
N PHE A 24 -19.20 15.29 -7.60
CA PHE A 24 -19.08 13.84 -7.80
C PHE A 24 -17.96 13.49 -8.80
N LEU A 25 -17.87 14.21 -9.92
CA LEU A 25 -16.80 14.05 -10.91
C LEU A 25 -15.42 14.33 -10.31
N SER A 26 -15.28 15.44 -9.59
CA SER A 26 -14.02 15.78 -8.92
C SER A 26 -13.61 14.74 -7.90
N TRP A 27 -14.56 14.23 -7.12
CA TRP A 27 -14.30 13.17 -6.14
C TRP A 27 -13.84 11.87 -6.81
N ALA A 28 -14.48 11.46 -7.91
CA ALA A 28 -14.11 10.26 -8.65
C ALA A 28 -12.68 10.34 -9.22
N VAL A 29 -12.30 11.52 -9.76
CA VAL A 29 -10.94 11.75 -10.28
C VAL A 29 -9.91 11.70 -9.16
N ILE A 30 -10.16 12.34 -8.02
CA ILE A 30 -9.24 12.35 -6.88
C ILE A 30 -9.02 10.92 -6.36
N VAL A 31 -10.09 10.14 -6.19
CA VAL A 31 -10.00 8.76 -5.71
C VAL A 31 -9.20 7.88 -6.68
N SER A 32 -9.42 8.01 -7.99
CA SER A 32 -8.71 7.21 -8.99
C SER A 32 -7.20 7.54 -9.05
N GLN A 33 -6.83 8.80 -8.97
CA GLN A 33 -5.42 9.23 -8.99
C GLN A 33 -4.67 8.83 -7.71
N THR A 34 -5.32 8.96 -6.55
CA THR A 34 -4.68 8.63 -5.27
C THR A 34 -4.36 7.14 -5.16
N SER A 35 -5.19 6.26 -5.74
CA SER A 35 -4.93 4.82 -5.73
C SER A 35 -3.71 4.42 -6.56
N MET A 36 -3.47 5.10 -7.66
CA MET A 36 -2.33 4.85 -8.54
C MET A 36 -1.01 5.31 -7.91
N LEU A 37 -0.99 6.51 -7.35
CA LEU A 37 0.17 7.06 -6.63
C LEU A 37 0.54 6.22 -5.40
N ALA A 38 -0.46 5.73 -4.66
CA ALA A 38 -0.21 4.89 -3.50
C ALA A 38 0.44 3.55 -3.87
N LYS A 39 0.02 2.92 -4.98
CA LYS A 39 0.66 1.69 -5.47
C LYS A 39 2.10 1.94 -5.89
N GLN A 40 2.37 2.99 -6.66
CA GLN A 40 3.74 3.35 -7.08
C GLN A 40 4.64 3.62 -5.87
N ALA A 41 4.17 4.35 -4.87
CA ALA A 41 4.95 4.62 -3.67
C ALA A 41 5.30 3.33 -2.88
N VAL A 42 4.40 2.34 -2.85
CA VAL A 42 4.67 1.03 -2.23
C VAL A 42 5.70 0.24 -3.05
N GLU A 43 5.57 0.23 -4.38
CA GLU A 43 6.51 -0.45 -5.28
C GLU A 43 7.91 0.16 -5.18
N ASP A 44 8.03 1.49 -5.24
CA ASP A 44 9.30 2.20 -5.13
C ASP A 44 9.98 1.96 -3.79
N LYS A 45 9.21 2.06 -2.68
CA LYS A 45 9.74 1.76 -1.34
C LYS A 45 10.17 0.31 -1.23
N SER A 46 9.39 -0.63 -1.74
CA SER A 46 9.69 -2.06 -1.66
C SER A 46 10.93 -2.41 -2.46
N THR A 47 11.09 -1.85 -3.66
CA THR A 47 12.27 -2.03 -4.49
C THR A 47 13.52 -1.44 -3.84
N ALA A 48 13.44 -0.25 -3.27
CA ALA A 48 14.56 0.35 -2.53
C ALA A 48 14.96 -0.50 -1.32
N THR A 49 13.99 -1.02 -0.57
CA THR A 49 14.24 -1.89 0.58
C THR A 49 14.86 -3.22 0.15
N LEU A 50 14.39 -3.81 -0.96
CA LEU A 50 14.99 -5.02 -1.53
C LEU A 50 16.45 -4.81 -1.90
N ASN A 51 16.77 -3.71 -2.59
CA ASN A 51 18.13 -3.38 -2.97
C ASN A 51 19.04 -3.24 -1.73
N GLN A 52 18.58 -2.53 -0.70
CA GLN A 52 19.34 -2.39 0.55
C GLN A 52 19.55 -3.73 1.25
N LEU A 53 18.50 -4.57 1.28
CA LEU A 53 18.58 -5.88 1.93
C LEU A 53 19.47 -6.82 1.14
N ALA A 54 19.39 -6.80 -0.19
CA ALA A 54 20.27 -7.59 -1.07
C ALA A 54 21.75 -7.27 -0.81
N GLU A 55 22.10 -5.99 -0.65
CA GLU A 55 23.46 -5.59 -0.28
C GLU A 55 23.86 -6.08 1.11
N LEU A 56 22.95 -6.02 2.09
CA LEU A 56 23.22 -6.47 3.47
C LEU A 56 23.41 -7.99 3.56
N VAL A 57 22.70 -8.78 2.75
CA VAL A 57 22.81 -10.25 2.78
C VAL A 57 23.91 -10.77 1.89
N ARG A 58 24.44 -9.98 0.95
CA ARG A 58 25.47 -10.39 0.00
C ARG A 58 26.72 -10.93 0.71
N ALA A 59 27.31 -10.16 1.62
CA ALA A 59 28.53 -10.56 2.32
C ALA A 59 28.34 -11.79 3.23
N PRO A 60 27.29 -11.87 4.09
CA PRO A 60 27.02 -13.08 4.87
C PRO A 60 26.71 -14.31 4.02
N LEU A 61 26.00 -14.14 2.87
CA LEU A 61 25.72 -15.24 1.95
C LEU A 61 27.01 -15.82 1.40
N PHE A 62 27.94 -14.97 1.02
CA PHE A 62 29.24 -15.39 0.47
C PHE A 62 30.14 -16.10 1.48
N SER A 63 30.10 -15.64 2.74
CA SER A 63 30.87 -16.25 3.84
C SER A 63 30.19 -17.46 4.48
N ASN A 64 29.03 -17.86 3.99
CA ASN A 64 28.20 -18.92 4.58
C ASN A 64 27.81 -18.64 6.05
N ASP A 65 27.72 -17.33 6.41
CA ASP A 65 27.38 -16.90 7.76
C ASP A 65 25.85 -16.88 7.94
N THR A 66 25.32 -18.02 8.37
CA THR A 66 23.89 -18.18 8.62
C THR A 66 23.36 -17.26 9.72
N VAL A 67 24.20 -16.91 10.71
CA VAL A 67 23.82 -16.01 11.81
C VAL A 67 23.69 -14.58 11.30
N GLY A 68 24.65 -14.13 10.48
CA GLY A 68 24.61 -12.82 9.83
C GLY A 68 23.41 -12.70 8.87
N LEU A 69 23.08 -13.75 8.13
CA LEU A 69 21.89 -13.81 7.26
C LEU A 69 20.60 -13.65 8.08
N GLN A 70 20.44 -14.44 9.13
CA GLN A 70 19.26 -14.33 10.00
C GLN A 70 19.14 -12.96 10.64
N PHE A 71 20.25 -12.36 11.06
CA PHE A 71 20.26 -11.00 11.63
C PHE A 71 19.81 -9.96 10.60
N ALA A 72 20.32 -10.02 9.37
CA ALA A 72 19.94 -9.11 8.30
C ALA A 72 18.45 -9.21 7.95
N LEU A 73 17.92 -10.43 7.80
CA LEU A 73 16.50 -10.67 7.51
C LEU A 73 15.60 -10.24 8.68
N ARG A 74 16.03 -10.49 9.93
CA ARG A 74 15.30 -10.05 11.12
C ARG A 74 15.25 -8.54 11.23
N LYS A 75 16.33 -7.86 10.87
CA LYS A 75 16.36 -6.41 10.83
C LYS A 75 15.38 -5.84 9.80
N ALA A 76 15.26 -6.48 8.63
CA ALA A 76 14.29 -6.10 7.62
C ALA A 76 12.84 -6.25 8.11
N THR A 77 12.51 -7.36 8.78
CA THR A 77 11.17 -7.61 9.33
C THR A 77 10.84 -6.76 10.58
N THR A 78 11.76 -5.94 11.06
CA THR A 78 11.47 -4.91 12.08
C THR A 78 10.66 -3.75 11.49
N ASP A 79 10.75 -3.49 10.18
CA ASP A 79 9.84 -2.56 9.50
C ASP A 79 8.43 -3.18 9.45
N GLN A 80 7.46 -2.48 10.03
CA GLN A 80 6.06 -2.93 10.10
C GLN A 80 5.41 -3.19 8.74
N SER A 81 5.98 -2.66 7.66
CA SER A 81 5.49 -2.89 6.29
C SER A 81 5.92 -4.24 5.72
N ILE A 82 6.99 -4.86 6.26
CA ILE A 82 7.53 -6.12 5.76
C ILE A 82 7.07 -7.26 6.68
N PHE A 83 6.17 -8.10 6.18
CA PHE A 83 5.67 -9.25 6.91
C PHE A 83 6.69 -10.38 7.02
N SER A 84 7.35 -10.72 5.91
CA SER A 84 8.37 -11.75 5.88
C SER A 84 9.48 -11.42 4.88
N ALA A 85 10.67 -11.90 5.17
CA ALA A 85 11.82 -11.89 4.29
C ALA A 85 12.45 -13.28 4.24
N SER A 86 12.63 -13.83 3.06
CA SER A 86 13.15 -15.18 2.82
C SER A 86 14.24 -15.14 1.79
N LEU A 87 15.30 -15.90 2.02
CA LEU A 87 16.44 -16.04 1.13
C LEU A 87 16.51 -17.47 0.63
N TYR A 88 16.58 -17.63 -0.68
CA TYR A 88 16.69 -18.92 -1.37
C TYR A 88 18.02 -19.03 -2.10
N ASP A 89 18.49 -20.24 -2.23
CA ASP A 89 19.65 -20.58 -3.08
C ASP A 89 19.23 -20.60 -4.56
N VAL A 90 20.22 -20.82 -5.46
CA VAL A 90 19.99 -20.98 -6.91
C VAL A 90 19.11 -22.18 -7.26
N ASP A 91 19.05 -23.18 -6.40
CA ASP A 91 18.22 -24.38 -6.52
C ASP A 91 16.83 -24.21 -5.84
N ASP A 92 16.42 -22.98 -5.54
CA ASP A 92 15.18 -22.63 -4.81
C ASP A 92 15.08 -23.29 -3.40
N ASN A 93 16.19 -23.68 -2.78
CA ASN A 93 16.21 -24.16 -1.41
C ASN A 93 16.20 -22.96 -0.44
N LEU A 94 15.39 -23.02 0.61
CA LEU A 94 15.34 -22.00 1.63
C LEU A 94 16.60 -22.01 2.50
N ILE A 95 17.41 -20.94 2.44
CA ILE A 95 18.61 -20.75 3.26
C ILE A 95 18.27 -20.15 4.61
N ALA A 96 17.49 -19.06 4.60
CA ALA A 96 17.13 -18.32 5.80
C ALA A 96 15.79 -17.63 5.63
N GLN A 97 15.05 -17.48 6.73
CA GLN A 97 13.76 -16.80 6.74
C GLN A 97 13.56 -16.04 8.04
N SER A 98 12.94 -14.88 7.95
CA SER A 98 12.40 -14.13 9.09
C SER A 98 10.96 -13.71 8.79
N THR A 99 10.08 -13.85 9.79
CA THR A 99 8.66 -13.50 9.67
C THR A 99 8.25 -12.74 10.93
N GLN A 100 7.38 -11.74 10.77
CA GLN A 100 6.78 -11.06 11.92
C GLN A 100 5.89 -12.04 12.70
N ALA A 101 5.92 -11.96 14.02
CA ALA A 101 5.08 -12.76 14.91
C ALA A 101 3.64 -12.21 14.99
N SER A 102 3.06 -11.80 13.88
CA SER A 102 1.72 -11.24 13.80
C SER A 102 0.81 -12.19 13.02
N GLU A 103 -0.51 -12.02 13.17
CA GLU A 103 -1.47 -12.78 12.38
C GLU A 103 -1.27 -12.52 10.89
N LEU A 104 -1.51 -13.55 10.07
CA LEU A 104 -1.30 -13.48 8.62
C LEU A 104 -2.19 -12.39 8.01
N PRO A 105 -1.61 -11.33 7.42
CA PRO A 105 -2.40 -10.26 6.82
C PRO A 105 -3.12 -10.76 5.56
N THR A 106 -4.32 -10.26 5.34
CA THR A 106 -5.15 -10.67 4.19
C THR A 106 -4.59 -10.18 2.83
N ASN A 107 -3.78 -9.10 2.85
CA ASN A 107 -3.26 -8.47 1.65
C ASN A 107 -1.73 -8.41 1.69
N LEU A 108 -1.09 -9.43 1.13
CA LEU A 108 0.36 -9.49 0.96
C LEU A 108 0.72 -9.30 -0.52
N THR A 109 1.69 -8.44 -0.79
CA THR A 109 2.34 -8.34 -2.09
C THR A 109 3.76 -8.86 -1.96
N GLN A 110 4.15 -9.78 -2.84
CA GLN A 110 5.48 -10.36 -2.84
C GLN A 110 6.36 -9.64 -3.87
N PHE A 111 7.59 -9.36 -3.45
CA PHE A 111 8.64 -8.81 -4.30
C PHE A 111 9.82 -9.76 -4.29
N ARG A 112 10.35 -10.05 -5.47
CA ARG A 112 11.48 -10.97 -5.66
C ARG A 112 12.64 -10.20 -6.29
N GLN A 113 13.86 -10.51 -5.83
CA GLN A 113 15.09 -9.96 -6.39
C GLN A 113 16.17 -11.03 -6.38
N ASP A 114 16.81 -11.20 -7.53
CA ASP A 114 17.96 -12.09 -7.63
C ASP A 114 19.21 -11.39 -7.11
N ILE A 115 19.99 -12.13 -6.33
CA ILE A 115 21.27 -11.68 -5.80
C ILE A 115 22.36 -12.25 -6.70
N ALA A 116 23.08 -11.37 -7.39
CA ALA A 116 24.20 -11.73 -8.23
C ALA A 116 25.53 -11.26 -7.63
N LEU A 117 26.57 -12.03 -7.87
CA LEU A 117 27.97 -11.68 -7.60
C LEU A 117 28.76 -11.84 -8.88
N GLU A 118 29.39 -10.77 -9.38
CA GLU A 118 30.23 -10.82 -10.59
C GLU A 118 29.56 -11.56 -11.77
N ASP A 119 28.30 -11.22 -12.08
CA ASP A 119 27.48 -11.83 -13.15
C ASP A 119 26.98 -13.26 -12.88
N THR A 120 27.24 -13.83 -11.71
CA THR A 120 26.70 -15.14 -11.33
C THR A 120 25.62 -14.98 -10.28
N GLN A 121 24.42 -15.51 -10.55
CA GLN A 121 23.33 -15.55 -9.58
C GLN A 121 23.73 -16.50 -8.43
N VAL A 122 23.70 -16.00 -7.20
CA VAL A 122 24.07 -16.76 -6.00
C VAL A 122 22.88 -17.04 -5.09
N GLY A 123 21.74 -16.41 -5.35
CA GLY A 123 20.52 -16.65 -4.60
C GLY A 123 19.39 -15.71 -5.00
N THR A 124 18.25 -15.88 -4.35
CA THR A 124 17.04 -15.08 -4.56
C THR A 124 16.47 -14.61 -3.24
N LEU A 125 16.25 -13.30 -3.12
CA LEU A 125 15.60 -12.67 -1.99
C LEU A 125 14.13 -12.45 -2.30
N LEU A 126 13.25 -12.90 -1.40
CA LEU A 126 11.81 -12.70 -1.47
C LEU A 126 11.36 -11.93 -0.23
N ILE A 127 10.67 -10.81 -0.43
CA ILE A 127 10.01 -10.10 0.67
C ILE A 127 8.50 -10.08 0.44
N SER A 128 7.74 -10.25 1.53
CA SER A 128 6.28 -10.09 1.54
C SER A 128 5.94 -8.80 2.27
N VAL A 129 5.34 -7.86 1.56
CA VAL A 129 4.98 -6.53 2.06
C VAL A 129 3.48 -6.48 2.31
N ILE A 130 3.09 -5.87 3.43
CA ILE A 130 1.69 -5.68 3.78
C ILE A 130 1.15 -4.49 2.96
N SER A 131 0.33 -4.80 1.95
CA SER A 131 -0.39 -3.80 1.18
C SER A 131 -1.64 -3.37 1.94
N GLN A 132 -1.50 -2.48 2.94
CA GLN A 132 -2.68 -1.87 3.54
C GLN A 132 -3.25 -0.84 2.57
N PRO A 133 -4.52 -0.98 2.14
CA PRO A 133 -5.16 0.09 1.40
C PRO A 133 -5.27 1.30 2.34
N ILE A 134 -4.60 2.38 1.98
CA ILE A 134 -4.60 3.67 2.72
C ILE A 134 -6.02 4.12 3.06
N TYR A 135 -6.99 3.72 2.24
CA TYR A 135 -8.41 4.01 2.39
C TYR A 135 -9.07 3.40 3.65
N ALA A 136 -8.60 2.27 4.15
CA ALA A 136 -9.20 1.65 5.34
C ALA A 136 -9.03 2.52 6.60
N LYS A 137 -7.93 3.29 6.67
CA LYS A 137 -7.64 4.17 7.79
C LYS A 137 -8.43 5.50 7.74
N TYR A 138 -8.74 5.99 6.53
CA TYR A 138 -9.41 7.28 6.33
C TYR A 138 -10.91 7.17 6.05
N SER A 139 -11.41 6.00 5.68
CA SER A 139 -12.84 5.75 5.45
C SER A 139 -13.68 6.10 6.68
N ASN A 140 -13.24 5.73 7.86
CA ASN A 140 -13.95 6.04 9.10
C ASN A 140 -13.94 7.53 9.43
N VAL A 141 -12.86 8.26 9.12
CA VAL A 141 -12.75 9.69 9.35
C VAL A 141 -13.70 10.47 8.44
N VAL A 142 -13.79 10.09 7.17
CA VAL A 142 -14.71 10.70 6.19
C VAL A 142 -16.16 10.45 6.59
N LEU A 143 -16.50 9.23 7.04
CA LEU A 143 -17.84 8.92 7.53
C LEU A 143 -18.21 9.72 8.78
N ILE A 144 -17.30 9.86 9.75
CA ILE A 144 -17.53 10.65 10.96
C ILE A 144 -17.72 12.13 10.62
N LEU A 145 -16.88 12.68 9.73
CA LEU A 145 -17.01 14.08 9.28
C LEU A 145 -18.32 14.33 8.54
N SER A 146 -18.74 13.45 7.66
CA SER A 146 -20.00 13.54 6.94
C SER A 146 -21.20 13.47 7.89
N LEU A 147 -21.13 12.61 8.91
CA LEU A 147 -22.16 12.48 9.94
C LEU A 147 -22.27 13.75 10.80
N ILE A 148 -21.15 14.36 11.18
CA ILE A 148 -21.10 15.61 11.96
C ILE A 148 -21.73 16.75 11.15
N ILE A 149 -21.39 16.89 9.86
CA ILE A 149 -21.94 17.91 8.98
C ILE A 149 -23.46 17.72 8.83
N TYR A 150 -23.91 16.47 8.62
CA TYR A 150 -25.33 16.14 8.52
C TYR A 150 -26.12 16.47 9.80
N LEU A 151 -25.58 16.13 10.97
CA LEU A 151 -26.20 16.41 12.26
C LEU A 151 -26.28 17.92 12.56
N ARG A 152 -25.27 18.68 12.13
CA ARG A 152 -25.26 20.13 12.29
C ARG A 152 -26.30 20.82 11.39
N TYR A 153 -26.43 20.33 10.16
CA TYR A 153 -27.42 20.83 9.20
C TYR A 153 -28.87 20.56 9.65
N ARG A 154 -29.11 19.43 10.32
CA ARG A 154 -30.46 19.07 10.82
C ARG A 154 -30.91 19.90 12.04
N ARG A 155 -29.95 20.51 12.76
CA ARG A 155 -30.24 21.35 13.95
C ARG A 155 -30.41 22.84 13.63
N SER A 156 -30.15 23.29 12.45
CA SER A 156 -30.33 24.63 11.92
C SER A 156 -31.63 24.77 11.14
#